data_3a781eb9621ccf078ef6cc52fca1bbb3
#
_entry.id   3a781eb9621ccf078ef6cc52fca1bbb3
#
_cell.length_a   1.000
_cell.length_b   1.000
_cell.length_c   1.000
_cell.angle_alpha   90.00
_cell.angle_beta   90.00
_cell.angle_gamma   90.00
#
_symmetry.space_group_name_H-M   'P 1'
#
loop_
_entity.id
_entity.type
_entity.pdbx_description
1 polymer ?
#
loop_
_entity_poly.entity_id
_entity_poly.type
_entity_poly.pdbx_seq_one_letter_code
_entity_poly.pdbx_strand_id
1 'polypeptide(L)'
;MLEKKDIAAGASGIACGVIRNNYFQPAMRELMAHSVSVWESDPKAFKYNAVGYLQISPEVMHEDVATIYEQQKAIGYESEFIEGEKDCTNYMKGMFDDWQAQGITSILHEKKGGYAFNKDSIKALESKSTSNGVQIMKGVKVNGFKRGSNSKAVTGIETDKGTIECEQVIIGAGPWARDFWN
;
A
#
# COMPACT_ATOMS: atom_id res chain seq x y z
N MET A 1 14.98 14.38 2.79
CA MET A 1 14.12 13.50 3.60
C MET A 1 14.89 13.09 4.86
N LEU A 2 14.22 13.02 6.00
CA LEU A 2 14.84 12.62 7.28
C LEU A 2 14.27 11.27 7.72
N GLU A 3 15.13 10.36 8.14
CA GLU A 3 14.77 9.04 8.66
C GLU A 3 15.49 8.79 9.99
N LYS A 4 14.72 8.44 11.02
CA LYS A 4 15.22 8.25 12.38
C LYS A 4 16.21 7.10 12.53
N LYS A 5 16.02 6.03 11.75
CA LYS A 5 16.87 4.83 11.80
C LYS A 5 17.46 4.55 10.42
N ASP A 6 16.89 3.62 9.71
CA ASP A 6 17.26 3.25 8.35
C ASP A 6 16.00 3.02 7.51
N ILE A 7 16.16 3.02 6.20
CA ILE A 7 15.08 2.75 5.25
C ILE A 7 14.45 1.38 5.54
N ALA A 8 13.13 1.35 5.51
CA ALA A 8 12.33 0.18 5.86
C ALA A 8 12.44 -0.31 7.32
N ALA A 9 12.95 0.52 8.24
CA ALA A 9 12.98 0.17 9.67
C ALA A 9 11.62 0.29 10.37
N GLY A 10 10.64 0.95 9.75
CA GLY A 10 9.30 1.16 10.28
C GLY A 10 8.28 0.11 9.82
N ALA A 11 6.98 0.46 9.91
CA ALA A 11 5.85 -0.42 9.63
C ALA A 11 5.89 -1.05 8.22
N SER A 12 6.29 -0.28 7.20
CA SER A 12 6.40 -0.78 5.84
C SER A 12 7.40 -1.93 5.69
N GLY A 13 8.47 -1.94 6.48
CA GLY A 13 9.50 -2.98 6.43
C GLY A 13 9.11 -4.31 7.10
N ILE A 14 8.02 -4.32 7.88
CA ILE A 14 7.44 -5.51 8.52
C ILE A 14 6.08 -5.90 7.93
N ALA A 15 5.60 -5.17 6.93
CA ALA A 15 4.36 -5.47 6.25
C ALA A 15 4.45 -6.81 5.50
N CYS A 16 3.31 -7.49 5.30
CA CYS A 16 3.25 -8.77 4.57
C CYS A 16 3.51 -8.62 3.06
N GLY A 17 3.45 -7.39 2.53
CA GLY A 17 3.71 -7.10 1.12
C GLY A 17 2.58 -7.45 0.17
N VAL A 18 1.39 -7.79 0.65
CA VAL A 18 0.22 -8.06 -0.19
C VAL A 18 -0.24 -6.78 -0.89
N ILE A 19 -0.44 -6.89 -2.20
CA ILE A 19 -0.95 -5.82 -3.06
C ILE A 19 -2.32 -6.25 -3.58
N ARG A 20 -3.34 -5.41 -3.36
CA ARG A 20 -4.73 -5.68 -3.74
C ARG A 20 -5.54 -4.39 -3.84
N ASN A 21 -6.70 -4.47 -4.48
CA ASN A 21 -7.70 -3.39 -4.54
C ASN A 21 -8.99 -3.71 -3.75
N ASN A 22 -9.01 -4.77 -2.99
CA ASN A 22 -10.17 -5.24 -2.22
C ASN A 22 -10.42 -4.37 -0.99
N TYR A 23 -11.15 -3.26 -1.17
CA TYR A 23 -11.52 -2.32 -0.11
C TYR A 23 -12.97 -1.84 -0.28
N PHE A 24 -13.70 -1.69 0.82
CA PHE A 24 -15.08 -1.18 0.81
C PHE A 24 -15.16 0.33 0.55
N GLN A 25 -14.19 1.09 1.02
CA GLN A 25 -14.20 2.55 0.86
C GLN A 25 -13.84 2.96 -0.58
N PRO A 26 -14.70 3.70 -1.29
CA PRO A 26 -14.44 4.14 -2.67
C PRO A 26 -13.09 4.84 -2.84
N ALA A 27 -12.77 5.80 -1.98
CA ALA A 27 -11.50 6.53 -2.03
C ALA A 27 -10.28 5.62 -1.88
N MET A 28 -10.38 4.56 -1.06
CA MET A 28 -9.30 3.57 -0.92
C MET A 28 -9.13 2.74 -2.19
N ARG A 29 -10.21 2.38 -2.88
CA ARG A 29 -10.11 1.63 -4.14
C ARG A 29 -9.45 2.44 -5.24
N GLU A 30 -9.84 3.70 -5.41
CA GLU A 30 -9.20 4.61 -6.37
C GLU A 30 -7.71 4.78 -6.08
N LEU A 31 -7.36 5.01 -4.81
CA LEU A 31 -5.97 5.13 -4.37
C LEU A 31 -5.19 3.83 -4.62
N MET A 32 -5.78 2.67 -4.33
CA MET A 32 -5.11 1.38 -4.53
C MET A 32 -5.00 1.02 -6.02
N ALA A 33 -5.98 1.35 -6.86
CA ALA A 33 -5.87 1.19 -8.31
C ALA A 33 -4.70 2.02 -8.88
N HIS A 34 -4.57 3.28 -8.45
CA HIS A 34 -3.42 4.10 -8.78
C HIS A 34 -2.11 3.49 -8.24
N SER A 35 -2.10 3.01 -7.00
CA SER A 35 -0.92 2.40 -6.40
C SER A 35 -0.45 1.15 -7.15
N VAL A 36 -1.38 0.30 -7.64
CA VAL A 36 -1.04 -0.86 -8.47
C VAL A 36 -0.33 -0.40 -9.75
N SER A 37 -0.79 0.67 -10.39
CA SER A 37 -0.11 1.20 -11.60
C SER A 37 1.33 1.65 -11.33
N VAL A 38 1.61 2.14 -10.12
CA VAL A 38 2.99 2.47 -9.69
C VAL A 38 3.83 1.20 -9.58
N TRP A 39 3.30 0.11 -9.00
CA TRP A 39 4.00 -1.19 -8.95
C TRP A 39 4.25 -1.75 -10.35
N GLU A 40 3.27 -1.67 -11.24
CA GLU A 40 3.36 -2.11 -12.64
C GLU A 40 4.37 -1.28 -13.45
N SER A 41 4.67 -0.04 -13.07
CA SER A 41 5.61 0.83 -13.80
C SER A 41 7.05 0.31 -13.82
N ASP A 42 7.45 -0.46 -12.79
CA ASP A 42 8.78 -1.06 -12.70
C ASP A 42 8.76 -2.31 -11.79
N PRO A 43 8.09 -3.39 -12.22
CA PRO A 43 7.87 -4.55 -11.38
C PRO A 43 9.17 -5.23 -10.96
N LYS A 44 10.21 -5.12 -11.78
CA LYS A 44 11.53 -5.69 -11.47
C LYS A 44 12.20 -4.95 -10.31
N ALA A 45 12.22 -3.63 -10.34
CA ALA A 45 12.79 -2.81 -9.26
C ALA A 45 12.01 -2.98 -7.96
N PHE A 46 10.68 -2.92 -8.03
CA PHE A 46 9.80 -3.07 -6.87
C PHE A 46 9.65 -4.51 -6.38
N LYS A 47 10.18 -5.49 -7.10
CA LYS A 47 9.96 -6.92 -6.80
C LYS A 47 8.47 -7.25 -6.67
N TYR A 48 7.67 -6.66 -7.53
CA TYR A 48 6.25 -6.89 -7.64
C TYR A 48 5.96 -8.14 -8.47
N ASN A 49 5.09 -8.98 -7.94
CA ASN A 49 4.67 -10.24 -8.54
C ASN A 49 3.15 -10.26 -8.63
N ALA A 50 2.60 -10.04 -9.82
CA ALA A 50 1.18 -10.07 -10.10
C ALA A 50 0.70 -11.53 -10.21
N VAL A 51 0.66 -12.24 -9.11
CA VAL A 51 0.22 -13.64 -9.04
C VAL A 51 -1.29 -13.78 -8.84
N GLY A 52 -1.99 -12.67 -8.74
CA GLY A 52 -3.40 -12.59 -8.40
C GLY A 52 -3.64 -12.45 -6.89
N TYR A 53 -4.83 -11.96 -6.55
CA TYR A 53 -5.37 -11.95 -5.21
C TYR A 53 -6.78 -12.53 -5.24
N LEU A 54 -7.05 -13.52 -4.39
CA LEU A 54 -8.33 -14.18 -4.28
C LEU A 54 -9.02 -13.82 -2.97
N GLN A 55 -10.18 -13.19 -3.04
CA GLN A 55 -11.13 -13.12 -1.94
C GLN A 55 -12.11 -14.28 -2.07
N ILE A 56 -12.04 -15.23 -1.16
CA ILE A 56 -12.84 -16.46 -1.15
C ILE A 56 -13.81 -16.37 0.02
N SER A 57 -15.10 -16.47 -0.23
CA SER A 57 -16.11 -16.10 0.77
C SER A 57 -17.30 -17.06 0.79
N PRO A 58 -17.87 -17.31 1.98
CA PRO A 58 -19.15 -18.01 2.14
C PRO A 58 -20.33 -17.06 1.83
N GLU A 59 -21.53 -17.60 1.77
CA GLU A 59 -22.78 -16.92 1.42
C GLU A 59 -23.02 -15.64 2.23
N VAL A 60 -22.72 -15.65 3.50
CA VAL A 60 -22.91 -14.48 4.38
C VAL A 60 -22.14 -13.23 3.95
N MET A 61 -21.10 -13.38 3.13
CA MET A 61 -20.29 -12.28 2.61
C MET A 61 -20.54 -11.98 1.13
N HIS A 62 -21.48 -12.69 0.49
CA HIS A 62 -21.72 -12.60 -0.94
C HIS A 62 -22.01 -11.17 -1.41
N GLU A 63 -22.97 -10.49 -0.75
CA GLU A 63 -23.36 -9.11 -1.12
C GLU A 63 -22.20 -8.11 -0.97
N ASP A 64 -21.39 -8.28 0.06
CA ASP A 64 -20.22 -7.44 0.29
C ASP A 64 -19.18 -7.61 -0.83
N VAL A 65 -18.89 -8.84 -1.22
CA VAL A 65 -17.91 -9.15 -2.27
C VAL A 65 -18.42 -8.71 -3.64
N ALA A 66 -19.71 -8.92 -3.94
CA ALA A 66 -20.36 -8.42 -5.14
C ALA A 66 -20.29 -6.89 -5.24
N THR A 67 -20.53 -6.20 -4.12
CA THR A 67 -20.40 -4.74 -4.04
C THR A 67 -18.98 -4.28 -4.37
N ILE A 68 -17.96 -4.95 -3.85
CA ILE A 68 -16.55 -4.62 -4.17
C ILE A 68 -16.29 -4.82 -5.66
N TYR A 69 -16.76 -5.92 -6.25
CA TYR A 69 -16.60 -6.18 -7.68
C TYR A 69 -17.22 -5.08 -8.55
N GLU A 70 -18.48 -4.71 -8.31
CA GLU A 70 -19.14 -3.64 -9.09
C GLU A 70 -18.42 -2.30 -8.95
N GLN A 71 -17.87 -2.01 -7.80
CA GLN A 71 -17.12 -0.78 -7.56
C GLN A 71 -15.72 -0.81 -8.19
N GLN A 72 -15.06 -1.96 -8.28
CA GLN A 72 -13.83 -2.14 -9.05
C GLN A 72 -14.10 -1.95 -10.54
N LYS A 73 -15.15 -2.55 -11.06
CA LYS A 73 -15.60 -2.40 -12.43
C LYS A 73 -15.89 -0.94 -12.79
N ALA A 74 -16.57 -0.21 -11.90
CA ALA A 74 -16.90 1.21 -12.10
C ALA A 74 -15.66 2.11 -12.28
N ILE A 75 -14.52 1.77 -11.67
CA ILE A 75 -13.25 2.49 -11.81
C ILE A 75 -12.31 1.87 -12.86
N GLY A 76 -12.78 0.88 -13.63
CA GLY A 76 -11.98 0.19 -14.65
C GLY A 76 -10.87 -0.72 -14.09
N TYR A 77 -10.98 -1.13 -12.84
CA TYR A 77 -10.04 -2.10 -12.25
C TYR A 77 -10.47 -3.53 -12.59
N GLU A 78 -9.58 -4.26 -13.27
CA GLU A 78 -9.87 -5.59 -13.81
C GLU A 78 -9.90 -6.65 -12.70
N SER A 79 -11.07 -7.32 -12.56
CA SER A 79 -11.27 -8.44 -11.66
C SER A 79 -12.32 -9.39 -12.23
N GLU A 80 -12.34 -10.63 -11.76
CA GLU A 80 -13.37 -11.63 -12.07
C GLU A 80 -14.17 -11.93 -10.81
N PHE A 81 -15.49 -12.01 -10.96
CA PHE A 81 -16.38 -12.41 -9.87
C PHE A 81 -17.09 -13.71 -10.26
N ILE A 82 -16.90 -14.73 -9.45
CA ILE A 82 -17.46 -16.08 -9.62
C ILE A 82 -18.48 -16.33 -8.52
N GLU A 83 -19.68 -16.75 -8.90
CA GLU A 83 -20.82 -16.94 -8.00
C GLU A 83 -21.32 -18.40 -8.05
N GLY A 84 -21.78 -18.87 -6.90
CA GLY A 84 -22.32 -20.21 -6.72
C GLY A 84 -21.25 -21.25 -6.36
N GLU A 85 -21.63 -22.16 -5.44
CA GLU A 85 -20.68 -23.12 -4.85
C GLU A 85 -20.02 -24.03 -5.89
N LYS A 86 -20.80 -24.47 -6.89
CA LYS A 86 -20.29 -25.33 -7.97
C LYS A 86 -19.25 -24.63 -8.83
N ASP A 87 -19.55 -23.38 -9.23
CA ASP A 87 -18.67 -22.63 -10.12
C ASP A 87 -17.42 -22.14 -9.39
N CYS A 88 -17.56 -21.73 -8.12
CA CYS A 88 -16.42 -21.46 -7.23
C CYS A 88 -15.52 -22.68 -7.07
N THR A 89 -16.09 -23.86 -6.84
CA THR A 89 -15.34 -25.11 -6.73
C THR A 89 -14.59 -25.44 -8.01
N ASN A 90 -15.25 -25.34 -9.17
CA ASN A 90 -14.63 -25.59 -10.46
C ASN A 90 -13.51 -24.60 -10.77
N TYR A 91 -13.73 -23.32 -10.47
CA TYR A 91 -12.74 -22.27 -10.65
C TYR A 91 -11.46 -22.53 -9.81
N MET A 92 -11.65 -22.87 -8.54
CA MET A 92 -10.54 -23.14 -7.63
C MET A 92 -9.80 -24.43 -7.99
N LYS A 93 -10.49 -25.49 -8.40
CA LYS A 93 -9.86 -26.73 -8.87
C LYS A 93 -9.06 -26.53 -10.16
N GLY A 94 -9.43 -25.56 -10.99
CA GLY A 94 -8.65 -25.17 -12.15
C GLY A 94 -7.31 -24.53 -11.82
N MET A 95 -7.13 -24.03 -10.58
CA MET A 95 -5.89 -23.40 -10.11
C MET A 95 -5.13 -24.29 -9.11
N PHE A 96 -5.86 -25.07 -8.30
CA PHE A 96 -5.30 -25.87 -7.20
C PHE A 96 -5.92 -27.26 -7.22
N ASP A 97 -5.17 -28.25 -7.66
CA ASP A 97 -5.62 -29.64 -7.84
C ASP A 97 -6.17 -30.26 -6.57
N ASP A 98 -5.64 -29.87 -5.41
CA ASP A 98 -5.97 -30.37 -4.09
C ASP A 98 -7.06 -29.54 -3.36
N TRP A 99 -7.77 -28.65 -4.07
CA TRP A 99 -8.82 -27.83 -3.47
C TRP A 99 -9.94 -28.66 -2.88
N GLN A 100 -10.24 -28.46 -1.59
CA GLN A 100 -11.24 -29.24 -0.81
C GLN A 100 -12.21 -28.37 0.00
N ALA A 101 -12.07 -27.05 -0.01
CA ALA A 101 -12.95 -26.19 0.77
C ALA A 101 -14.42 -26.31 0.28
N GLN A 102 -15.34 -26.28 1.24
CA GLN A 102 -16.78 -26.35 1.04
C GLN A 102 -17.46 -25.07 1.53
N GLY A 103 -18.69 -24.83 1.07
CA GLY A 103 -19.46 -23.66 1.49
C GLY A 103 -18.94 -22.33 0.96
N ILE A 104 -18.12 -22.36 -0.09
CA ILE A 104 -17.65 -21.16 -0.78
C ILE A 104 -18.63 -20.85 -1.91
N THR A 105 -19.25 -19.69 -1.85
CA THR A 105 -20.28 -19.25 -2.80
C THR A 105 -19.88 -18.00 -3.60
N SER A 106 -18.78 -17.36 -3.23
CA SER A 106 -18.26 -16.19 -3.95
C SER A 106 -16.74 -16.17 -4.00
N ILE A 107 -16.19 -15.86 -5.16
CA ILE A 107 -14.77 -15.60 -5.35
C ILE A 107 -14.62 -14.30 -6.13
N LEU A 108 -13.82 -13.36 -5.59
CA LEU A 108 -13.35 -12.19 -6.33
C LEU A 108 -11.86 -12.39 -6.62
N HIS A 109 -11.50 -12.47 -7.89
CA HIS A 109 -10.13 -12.65 -8.34
C HIS A 109 -9.60 -11.37 -9.00
N GLU A 110 -8.71 -10.68 -8.34
CA GLU A 110 -7.98 -9.53 -8.86
C GLU A 110 -6.71 -9.99 -9.56
N LYS A 111 -6.67 -9.94 -10.89
CA LYS A 111 -5.53 -10.41 -11.70
C LYS A 111 -4.25 -9.61 -11.45
N LYS A 112 -4.42 -8.32 -11.17
CA LYS A 112 -3.33 -7.39 -10.82
C LYS A 112 -2.98 -7.40 -9.34
N GLY A 113 -3.69 -8.15 -8.52
CA GLY A 113 -3.30 -8.40 -7.13
C GLY A 113 -2.04 -9.29 -7.05
N GLY A 114 -1.47 -9.37 -5.87
CA GLY A 114 -0.29 -10.21 -5.66
C GLY A 114 0.55 -9.76 -4.49
N TYR A 115 1.85 -9.75 -4.65
CA TYR A 115 2.77 -9.33 -3.59
C TYR A 115 4.01 -8.62 -4.12
N ALA A 116 4.63 -7.83 -3.25
CA ALA A 116 5.97 -7.29 -3.46
C ALA A 116 6.85 -7.59 -2.25
N PHE A 117 8.15 -7.79 -2.48
CA PHE A 117 9.10 -7.89 -1.38
C PHE A 117 9.28 -6.50 -0.75
N ASN A 118 8.60 -6.25 0.37
CA ASN A 118 8.43 -4.95 0.99
C ASN A 118 9.74 -4.18 1.20
N LYS A 119 10.76 -4.81 1.78
CA LYS A 119 12.06 -4.15 2.00
C LYS A 119 12.76 -3.77 0.70
N ASP A 120 12.71 -4.63 -0.30
CA ASP A 120 13.34 -4.37 -1.59
C ASP A 120 12.59 -3.27 -2.35
N SER A 121 11.25 -3.27 -2.28
CA SER A 121 10.41 -2.21 -2.86
C SER A 121 10.73 -0.84 -2.26
N ILE A 122 10.90 -0.76 -0.94
CA ILE A 122 11.25 0.51 -0.27
C ILE A 122 12.67 0.96 -0.63
N LYS A 123 13.62 0.03 -0.74
CA LYS A 123 14.98 0.35 -1.25
C LYS A 123 14.96 0.83 -2.71
N ALA A 124 14.09 0.27 -3.53
CA ALA A 124 13.91 0.76 -4.90
C ALA A 124 13.37 2.20 -4.92
N LEU A 125 12.40 2.52 -4.05
CA LEU A 125 11.92 3.89 -3.88
C LEU A 125 13.03 4.83 -3.36
N GLU A 126 13.85 4.39 -2.41
CA GLU A 126 15.04 5.13 -1.96
C GLU A 126 15.96 5.45 -3.12
N SER A 127 16.30 4.44 -3.91
CA SER A 127 17.17 4.60 -5.09
C SER A 127 16.58 5.56 -6.13
N LYS A 128 15.29 5.41 -6.46
CA LYS A 128 14.57 6.30 -7.38
C LYS A 128 14.54 7.75 -6.87
N SER A 129 14.27 7.92 -5.57
CA SER A 129 14.26 9.25 -4.94
C SER A 129 15.64 9.91 -5.01
N THR A 130 16.68 9.20 -4.67
CA THR A 130 18.07 9.68 -4.71
C THR A 130 18.49 10.04 -6.14
N SER A 131 18.13 9.21 -7.12
CA SER A 131 18.39 9.49 -8.55
C SER A 131 17.68 10.76 -9.05
N ASN A 132 16.57 11.14 -8.41
CA ASN A 132 15.86 12.39 -8.67
C ASN A 132 16.31 13.57 -7.78
N GLY A 133 17.47 13.46 -7.14
CA GLY A 133 18.07 14.55 -6.37
C GLY A 133 17.59 14.68 -4.92
N VAL A 134 16.77 13.75 -4.41
CA VAL A 134 16.34 13.79 -3.02
C VAL A 134 17.50 13.40 -2.11
N GLN A 135 17.89 14.29 -1.19
CA GLN A 135 18.84 13.99 -0.14
C GLN A 135 18.15 13.24 1.00
N ILE A 136 18.67 12.06 1.35
CA ILE A 136 18.15 11.22 2.43
C ILE A 136 19.16 11.18 3.57
N MET A 137 18.77 11.72 4.73
CA MET A 137 19.58 11.72 5.94
C MET A 137 19.04 10.65 6.90
N LYS A 138 19.80 9.57 7.05
CA LYS A 138 19.49 8.46 7.97
C LYS A 138 20.08 8.71 9.37
N GLY A 139 19.46 8.13 10.38
CA GLY A 139 19.87 8.30 11.78
C GLY A 139 19.66 9.75 12.27
N VAL A 140 18.65 10.43 11.74
CA VAL A 140 18.29 11.80 12.15
C VAL A 140 16.87 11.81 12.70
N LYS A 141 16.75 12.08 13.98
CA LYS A 141 15.45 12.16 14.67
C LYS A 141 14.92 13.59 14.64
N VAL A 142 13.69 13.74 14.16
CA VAL A 142 12.95 15.01 14.27
C VAL A 142 12.39 15.13 15.68
N ASN A 143 12.65 16.26 16.33
CA ASN A 143 12.19 16.58 17.68
C ASN A 143 11.07 17.62 17.71
N GLY A 144 10.94 18.44 16.66
CA GLY A 144 9.93 19.50 16.59
C GLY A 144 10.03 20.34 15.32
N PHE A 145 9.27 21.43 15.34
CA PHE A 145 9.21 22.39 14.23
C PHE A 145 9.61 23.80 14.71
N LYS A 146 10.52 24.43 13.99
CA LYS A 146 10.82 25.87 14.16
C LYS A 146 9.71 26.68 13.51
N ARG A 147 9.18 27.66 14.21
CA ARG A 147 8.16 28.59 13.72
C ARG A 147 8.70 29.99 13.65
N GLY A 148 8.20 30.79 12.72
CA GLY A 148 8.55 32.22 12.62
C GLY A 148 8.07 33.00 13.84
N SER A 149 8.82 33.99 14.28
CA SER A 149 8.60 34.75 15.50
C SER A 149 7.21 35.40 15.59
N ASN A 150 6.60 35.76 14.47
CA ASN A 150 5.32 36.45 14.37
C ASN A 150 4.31 35.71 13.47
N SER A 151 4.53 34.43 13.15
CA SER A 151 3.67 33.67 12.26
C SER A 151 3.50 32.22 12.73
N LYS A 152 2.40 31.59 12.32
CA LYS A 152 2.20 30.15 12.50
C LYS A 152 2.96 29.30 11.44
N ALA A 153 3.67 29.96 10.52
CA ALA A 153 4.39 29.28 9.45
C ALA A 153 5.57 28.50 10.01
N VAL A 154 5.76 27.28 9.51
CA VAL A 154 6.94 26.48 9.77
C VAL A 154 8.10 27.09 8.98
N THR A 155 9.24 27.34 9.63
CA THR A 155 10.46 27.88 9.03
C THR A 155 11.64 26.91 9.14
N GLY A 156 11.44 25.75 9.75
CA GLY A 156 12.46 24.73 9.88
C GLY A 156 12.02 23.53 10.70
N ILE A 157 12.88 22.54 10.77
CA ILE A 157 12.74 21.31 11.52
C ILE A 157 13.87 21.24 12.55
N GLU A 158 13.52 20.97 13.80
CA GLU A 158 14.47 20.71 14.87
C GLU A 158 14.80 19.23 14.93
N THR A 159 16.07 18.88 14.90
CA THR A 159 16.55 17.50 14.94
C THR A 159 17.55 17.29 16.08
N ASP A 160 17.87 16.03 16.35
CA ASP A 160 18.95 15.65 17.28
C ASP A 160 20.36 16.00 16.74
N LYS A 161 20.46 16.48 15.49
CA LYS A 161 21.71 16.90 14.84
C LYS A 161 21.73 18.38 14.43
N GLY A 162 20.80 19.17 14.97
CA GLY A 162 20.67 20.60 14.67
C GLY A 162 19.39 20.92 13.91
N THR A 163 19.25 22.20 13.56
CA THR A 163 18.07 22.73 12.87
C THR A 163 18.30 22.73 11.36
N ILE A 164 17.28 22.33 10.61
CA ILE A 164 17.24 22.40 9.13
C ILE A 164 16.18 23.43 8.75
N GLU A 165 16.56 24.47 8.05
CA GLU A 165 15.63 25.49 7.56
C GLU A 165 14.86 24.98 6.34
N CYS A 166 13.55 25.22 6.30
CA CYS A 166 12.67 24.84 5.19
C CYS A 166 11.38 25.67 5.20
N GLU A 167 10.77 25.81 4.05
CA GLU A 167 9.50 26.52 3.87
C GLU A 167 8.28 25.59 3.96
N GLN A 168 8.47 24.29 3.74
CA GLN A 168 7.41 23.29 3.75
C GLN A 168 7.89 22.01 4.41
N VAL A 169 6.99 21.33 5.11
CA VAL A 169 7.25 20.04 5.74
C VAL A 169 6.16 19.05 5.35
N ILE A 170 6.59 17.88 4.87
CA ILE A 170 5.71 16.73 4.63
C ILE A 170 6.00 15.68 5.70
N ILE A 171 4.96 15.34 6.48
CA ILE A 171 5.05 14.33 7.54
C ILE A 171 4.64 12.98 6.96
N GLY A 172 5.61 12.14 6.61
CA GLY A 172 5.41 10.77 6.12
C GLY A 172 5.70 9.70 7.19
N ALA A 173 5.41 10.00 8.46
CA ALA A 173 5.81 9.18 9.60
C ALA A 173 4.87 7.99 9.90
N GLY A 174 3.89 7.68 9.03
CA GLY A 174 2.95 6.58 9.24
C GLY A 174 2.23 6.66 10.59
N PRO A 175 2.15 5.56 11.38
CA PRO A 175 1.46 5.57 12.67
C PRO A 175 2.00 6.57 13.69
N TRP A 176 3.25 7.00 13.54
CA TRP A 176 3.88 8.00 14.41
C TRP A 176 3.60 9.44 14.01
N ALA A 177 2.84 9.69 12.94
CA ALA A 177 2.51 11.06 12.50
C ALA A 177 1.81 11.87 13.60
N ARG A 178 0.98 11.23 14.43
CA ARG A 178 0.30 11.87 15.56
C ARG A 178 1.24 12.50 16.58
N ASP A 179 2.46 11.97 16.72
CA ASP A 179 3.45 12.46 17.68
C ASP A 179 3.95 13.89 17.34
N PHE A 180 3.61 14.38 16.14
CA PHE A 180 3.95 15.71 15.64
C PHE A 180 2.80 16.73 15.76
N TRP A 181 1.60 16.32 16.21
CA TRP A 181 0.44 17.22 16.36
C TRP A 181 0.31 17.87 17.73
N ASN A 182 1.15 17.55 18.68
CA ASN A 182 1.11 18.06 20.06
C ASN A 182 1.95 19.31 20.25
#